data_1ad91ad8e45b514a2d26154654d88171
#
_entry.id   1ad91ad8e45b514a2d26154654d88171
#
_cell.length_a   1.000
_cell.length_b   1.000
_cell.length_c   1.000
_cell.angle_alpha   90.00
_cell.angle_beta   90.00
_cell.angle_gamma   90.00
#
_symmetry.space_group_name_H-M   'P 1'
#
loop_
_entity.id
_entity.type
_entity.pdbx_description
1 polymer ?
#
loop_
_entity_poly.entity_id
_entity_poly.type
_entity_poly.pdbx_seq_one_letter_code
_entity_poly.pdbx_strand_id
1 'polypeptide(L)'
;MRKAIIVAVSAVTAIAAVAASVATADSSRVASPAAPNCRLATIATSGPYTGQAASAGLDQRNWARVFTTNWNAGRAIPGVPRTLKRTKLKVLEFDTQLNAQVAATTAVALRSNRDLLAFNGFSGSQENVAGGPILRRGGVPFVSGSATRASLTDPSTPDGSVLKNGFFRRVVPNDNFQARTGVAFMRQQLDIGAGDTVMVIDQAEAYSVPLANLVASLLRAANVEVDRQSQPAAQTDFTSLVNRAVAQRVDAVYFASQVASNAQLFAQQLRSRGYQGLFFGPDGTYDSNTFKVPGSYISSFSLDVNDIPVARPFLNQFKARFGDTNNFGVPTFVAMQAIAMGLSMACADGRVSRAEVRREIGKVKMSNTILGKPVAFAKSGDPVGGVGFSIFRIGNDGSYNIVQRGY
;
A
#
# COMPACT_ATOMS: atom_id res chain seq x y z
N MET A 1 58.49 47.91 33.01
CA MET A 1 59.92 47.84 32.61
C MET A 1 60.20 46.46 32.01
N ARG A 2 60.95 46.43 30.93
CA ARG A 2 61.42 45.30 30.04
C ARG A 2 60.51 45.06 28.81
N LYS A 3 60.81 45.74 27.78
CA LYS A 3 61.77 45.75 26.67
C LYS A 3 61.43 44.62 25.66
N ALA A 4 60.94 45.10 24.48
CA ALA A 4 60.79 44.38 23.26
C ALA A 4 62.17 43.96 22.66
N ILE A 5 62.16 42.80 22.00
CA ILE A 5 63.23 42.49 20.98
C ILE A 5 62.51 42.08 19.69
N ILE A 6 62.78 42.91 18.68
CA ILE A 6 62.44 42.65 17.28
C ILE A 6 63.62 41.94 16.66
N VAL A 7 63.38 40.77 16.04
CA VAL A 7 64.40 40.15 15.15
C VAL A 7 63.80 40.13 13.74
N ALA A 8 64.38 40.90 12.86
CA ALA A 8 64.13 40.88 11.43
C ALA A 8 65.00 39.81 10.79
N VAL A 9 64.40 38.90 10.03
CA VAL A 9 65.15 37.98 9.16
C VAL A 9 64.66 38.23 7.73
N SER A 10 65.60 38.77 6.96
CA SER A 10 65.48 38.94 5.50
C SER A 10 65.66 37.58 4.83
N ALA A 11 64.70 37.17 3.99
CA ALA A 11 64.85 36.00 3.12
C ALA A 11 64.72 36.43 1.65
N VAL A 12 65.72 36.05 0.95
CA VAL A 12 66.00 36.33 -0.46
C VAL A 12 64.99 35.55 -1.37
N THR A 13 64.33 36.26 -2.26
CA THR A 13 63.48 35.71 -3.29
C THR A 13 64.30 35.09 -4.42
N ALA A 14 64.20 33.79 -4.64
CA ALA A 14 64.61 33.11 -5.83
C ALA A 14 63.37 32.80 -6.68
N ILE A 15 63.21 33.46 -7.82
CA ILE A 15 62.14 33.22 -8.78
C ILE A 15 62.62 32.07 -9.66
N ALA A 16 62.00 30.88 -9.49
CA ALA A 16 62.10 29.78 -10.44
C ALA A 16 60.83 29.80 -11.36
N ALA A 17 60.99 30.10 -12.60
CA ALA A 17 59.97 29.99 -13.63
C ALA A 17 59.71 28.50 -13.92
N VAL A 18 58.56 28.00 -13.44
CA VAL A 18 58.03 26.69 -13.82
C VAL A 18 57.07 26.91 -14.99
N ALA A 19 57.45 26.43 -16.16
CA ALA A 19 56.57 26.35 -17.32
C ALA A 19 55.44 25.37 -17.02
N ALA A 20 54.23 25.87 -16.80
CA ALA A 20 53.04 25.06 -16.69
C ALA A 20 52.68 24.53 -18.07
N SER A 21 52.91 23.25 -18.33
CA SER A 21 52.25 22.49 -19.39
C SER A 21 50.78 22.38 -19.06
N VAL A 22 49.95 23.11 -19.78
CA VAL A 22 48.48 22.94 -19.75
C VAL A 22 48.17 21.58 -20.37
N ALA A 23 48.06 20.57 -19.52
CA ALA A 23 47.40 19.34 -19.92
C ALA A 23 45.91 19.68 -20.15
N THR A 24 45.49 19.67 -21.39
CA THR A 24 44.05 19.67 -21.73
C THR A 24 43.44 18.45 -21.08
N ALA A 25 42.78 18.62 -19.96
CA ALA A 25 41.92 17.60 -19.38
C ALA A 25 40.84 17.30 -20.41
N ASP A 26 40.98 16.14 -21.01
CA ASP A 26 39.94 15.53 -21.83
C ASP A 26 38.67 15.53 -20.97
N SER A 27 37.74 16.38 -21.30
CA SER A 27 36.43 16.41 -20.66
C SER A 27 35.78 15.08 -21.00
N SER A 28 36.04 14.06 -20.15
CA SER A 28 35.30 12.83 -20.15
C SER A 28 33.81 13.24 -20.14
N ARG A 29 33.15 13.09 -21.28
CA ARG A 29 31.73 13.26 -21.45
C ARG A 29 31.08 12.37 -20.37
N VAL A 30 30.66 12.97 -19.29
CA VAL A 30 29.72 12.31 -18.39
C VAL A 30 28.55 11.92 -19.28
N ALA A 31 28.47 10.63 -19.58
CA ALA A 31 27.43 10.10 -20.45
C ALA A 31 26.11 10.62 -19.91
N SER A 32 25.40 11.41 -20.68
CA SER A 32 24.05 11.83 -20.34
C SER A 32 23.28 10.57 -20.01
N PRO A 33 22.56 10.52 -18.87
CA PRO A 33 21.75 9.35 -18.52
C PRO A 33 20.92 8.97 -19.73
N ALA A 34 21.00 7.72 -20.17
CA ALA A 34 20.24 7.25 -21.31
C ALA A 34 18.77 7.59 -21.06
N ALA A 35 18.12 8.21 -22.04
CA ALA A 35 16.69 8.50 -21.91
C ALA A 35 15.93 7.20 -21.65
N PRO A 36 14.86 7.24 -20.82
CA PRO A 36 14.02 6.07 -20.57
C PRO A 36 13.66 5.41 -21.90
N ASN A 37 13.89 4.10 -22.03
CA ASN A 37 13.68 3.41 -23.28
C ASN A 37 12.47 2.48 -23.22
N CYS A 38 11.80 2.34 -24.36
CA CYS A 38 10.59 1.53 -24.49
C CYS A 38 10.87 0.02 -24.71
N ARG A 39 12.13 -0.41 -24.74
CA ARG A 39 12.48 -1.85 -24.83
C ARG A 39 12.48 -2.49 -23.44
N LEU A 40 13.06 -1.78 -22.45
CA LEU A 40 13.16 -2.22 -21.07
C LEU A 40 12.97 -0.99 -20.17
N ALA A 41 11.75 -0.84 -19.65
CA ALA A 41 11.38 0.30 -18.83
C ALA A 41 11.58 -0.01 -17.33
N THR A 42 12.12 0.94 -16.59
CA THR A 42 12.31 0.82 -15.16
C THR A 42 11.07 1.30 -14.42
N ILE A 43 10.53 0.45 -13.58
CA ILE A 43 9.50 0.76 -12.58
C ILE A 43 9.97 0.29 -11.20
N ALA A 44 9.26 0.69 -10.15
CA ALA A 44 9.55 0.19 -8.80
C ALA A 44 8.30 -0.37 -8.13
N THR A 45 8.51 -1.20 -7.12
CA THR A 45 7.47 -1.66 -6.19
C THR A 45 7.98 -1.56 -4.77
N SER A 46 7.07 -1.34 -3.81
CA SER A 46 7.39 -1.37 -2.39
C SER A 46 6.32 -2.06 -1.56
N GLY A 47 6.71 -2.44 -0.37
CA GLY A 47 5.85 -2.97 0.66
C GLY A 47 6.63 -3.17 1.96
N PRO A 48 5.96 -3.56 3.05
CA PRO A 48 6.61 -3.90 4.31
C PRO A 48 7.21 -5.31 4.25
N TYR A 49 8.38 -5.45 3.62
CA TYR A 49 9.00 -6.77 3.43
C TYR A 49 9.66 -7.31 4.71
N THR A 50 9.86 -6.45 5.69
CA THR A 50 10.30 -6.79 7.05
C THR A 50 9.41 -6.09 8.10
N GLY A 51 9.52 -6.50 9.38
CA GLY A 51 8.74 -5.94 10.49
C GLY A 51 7.38 -6.62 10.70
N GLN A 52 6.51 -5.99 11.47
CA GLN A 52 5.25 -6.57 11.94
C GLN A 52 4.23 -6.90 10.83
N ALA A 53 4.30 -6.22 9.69
CA ALA A 53 3.43 -6.46 8.54
C ALA A 53 4.13 -7.26 7.42
N ALA A 54 5.24 -7.94 7.72
CA ALA A 54 6.06 -8.63 6.72
C ALA A 54 5.30 -9.72 5.96
N SER A 55 4.37 -10.42 6.60
CA SER A 55 3.54 -11.44 5.93
C SER A 55 2.76 -10.85 4.75
N ALA A 56 2.06 -9.75 4.98
CA ALA A 56 1.32 -9.03 3.92
C ALA A 56 2.25 -8.44 2.85
N GLY A 57 3.37 -7.84 3.28
CA GLY A 57 4.34 -7.23 2.36
C GLY A 57 5.05 -8.23 1.46
N LEU A 58 5.44 -9.39 2.00
CA LEU A 58 6.05 -10.47 1.22
C LEU A 58 5.07 -11.07 0.22
N ASP A 59 3.78 -11.20 0.59
CA ASP A 59 2.74 -11.63 -0.33
C ASP A 59 2.60 -10.64 -1.50
N GLN A 60 2.56 -9.33 -1.22
CA GLN A 60 2.54 -8.28 -2.26
C GLN A 60 3.77 -8.37 -3.19
N ARG A 61 4.98 -8.48 -2.63
CA ARG A 61 6.22 -8.63 -3.40
C ARG A 61 6.17 -9.86 -4.32
N ASN A 62 5.71 -10.98 -3.79
CA ASN A 62 5.67 -12.23 -4.52
C ASN A 62 4.64 -12.18 -5.66
N TRP A 63 3.48 -11.56 -5.46
CA TRP A 63 2.51 -11.32 -6.53
C TRP A 63 3.04 -10.35 -7.61
N ALA A 64 3.79 -9.31 -7.22
CA ALA A 64 4.48 -8.43 -8.18
C ALA A 64 5.50 -9.21 -9.02
N ARG A 65 6.23 -10.15 -8.42
CA ARG A 65 7.20 -11.02 -9.11
C ARG A 65 6.52 -12.02 -10.06
N VAL A 66 5.39 -12.62 -9.64
CA VAL A 66 4.57 -13.48 -10.53
C VAL A 66 4.08 -12.67 -11.72
N PHE A 67 3.55 -11.45 -11.50
CA PHE A 67 3.16 -10.57 -12.59
C PHE A 67 4.32 -10.28 -13.55
N THR A 68 5.45 -9.81 -13.03
CA THR A 68 6.62 -9.39 -13.83
C THR A 68 7.16 -10.54 -14.69
N THR A 69 7.23 -11.75 -14.11
CA THR A 69 7.68 -12.95 -14.82
C THR A 69 6.77 -13.25 -16.02
N ASN A 70 5.45 -13.23 -15.82
CA ASN A 70 4.49 -13.52 -16.89
C ASN A 70 4.45 -12.40 -17.93
N TRP A 71 4.50 -11.14 -17.50
CA TRP A 71 4.51 -9.98 -18.37
C TRP A 71 5.72 -9.99 -19.31
N ASN A 72 6.92 -10.15 -18.77
CA ASN A 72 8.18 -10.14 -19.53
C ASN A 72 8.33 -11.35 -20.45
N ALA A 73 7.71 -12.48 -20.10
CA ALA A 73 7.65 -13.68 -20.95
C ALA A 73 6.58 -13.59 -22.05
N GLY A 74 5.79 -12.51 -22.10
CA GLY A 74 4.72 -12.36 -23.11
C GLY A 74 3.51 -13.29 -22.90
N ARG A 75 3.38 -13.93 -21.70
CA ARG A 75 2.28 -14.86 -21.42
C ARG A 75 0.94 -14.13 -21.38
N ALA A 76 -0.15 -14.83 -21.71
CA ALA A 76 -1.49 -14.28 -21.60
C ALA A 76 -1.80 -13.90 -20.15
N ILE A 77 -2.29 -12.68 -19.95
CA ILE A 77 -2.72 -12.15 -18.65
C ILE A 77 -4.15 -11.64 -18.81
N PRO A 78 -5.09 -12.04 -17.93
CA PRO A 78 -6.48 -11.59 -18.00
C PRO A 78 -6.57 -10.06 -18.00
N GLY A 79 -7.44 -9.51 -18.87
CA GLY A 79 -7.62 -8.06 -19.01
C GLY A 79 -6.52 -7.33 -19.81
N VAL A 80 -5.48 -8.02 -20.29
CA VAL A 80 -4.47 -7.44 -21.18
C VAL A 80 -4.82 -7.77 -22.64
N PRO A 81 -5.05 -6.76 -23.50
CA PRO A 81 -5.29 -6.99 -24.91
C PRO A 81 -4.14 -7.73 -25.60
N ARG A 82 -4.44 -8.73 -26.42
CA ARG A 82 -3.40 -9.46 -27.19
C ARG A 82 -2.68 -8.57 -28.19
N THR A 83 -3.35 -7.51 -28.65
CA THR A 83 -2.80 -6.52 -29.58
C THR A 83 -1.86 -5.51 -28.93
N LEU A 84 -1.82 -5.46 -27.59
CA LEU A 84 -0.93 -4.54 -26.89
C LEU A 84 0.54 -4.95 -27.06
N LYS A 85 1.33 -4.10 -27.72
CA LYS A 85 2.77 -4.26 -27.81
C LYS A 85 3.39 -3.96 -26.43
N ARG A 86 3.86 -5.01 -25.76
CA ARG A 86 4.36 -4.90 -24.38
C ARG A 86 5.78 -4.38 -24.32
N THR A 87 6.00 -3.41 -23.47
CA THR A 87 7.32 -2.99 -23.01
C THR A 87 7.78 -3.90 -21.88
N LYS A 88 8.99 -4.47 -21.96
CA LYS A 88 9.56 -5.26 -20.85
C LYS A 88 9.84 -4.38 -19.64
N LEU A 89 9.78 -4.97 -18.45
CA LEU A 89 9.92 -4.28 -17.18
C LEU A 89 11.21 -4.70 -16.45
N LYS A 90 11.97 -3.70 -16.00
CA LYS A 90 12.93 -3.82 -14.91
C LYS A 90 12.27 -3.30 -13.65
N VAL A 91 12.15 -4.15 -12.62
CA VAL A 91 11.46 -3.79 -11.38
C VAL A 91 12.46 -3.64 -10.25
N LEU A 92 12.46 -2.48 -9.60
CA LEU A 92 13.21 -2.21 -8.36
C LEU A 92 12.28 -2.47 -7.18
N GLU A 93 12.79 -3.12 -6.13
CA GLU A 93 12.03 -3.47 -4.93
C GLU A 93 12.54 -2.67 -3.74
N PHE A 94 11.62 -2.12 -2.93
CA PHE A 94 11.94 -1.32 -1.74
C PHE A 94 11.15 -1.82 -0.53
N ASP A 95 11.87 -2.11 0.54
CA ASP A 95 11.26 -2.40 1.84
C ASP A 95 10.93 -1.09 2.56
N THR A 96 9.68 -0.88 2.90
CA THR A 96 9.21 0.33 3.58
C THR A 96 8.79 0.08 5.03
N GLN A 97 8.76 -1.19 5.47
CA GLN A 97 8.48 -1.60 6.85
C GLN A 97 7.13 -1.07 7.39
N LEU A 98 6.21 -0.69 6.51
CA LEU A 98 4.97 0.02 6.83
C LEU A 98 5.22 1.35 7.59
N ASN A 99 6.36 1.98 7.36
CA ASN A 99 6.84 3.14 8.10
C ASN A 99 6.81 4.40 7.21
N ALA A 100 6.14 5.46 7.69
CA ALA A 100 5.97 6.71 6.96
C ALA A 100 7.32 7.41 6.66
N GLN A 101 8.28 7.37 7.59
CA GLN A 101 9.59 8.01 7.41
C GLN A 101 10.44 7.25 6.38
N VAL A 102 10.43 5.92 6.43
CA VAL A 102 11.12 5.07 5.43
C VAL A 102 10.49 5.28 4.05
N ALA A 103 9.16 5.38 3.97
CA ALA A 103 8.46 5.68 2.72
C ALA A 103 8.84 7.06 2.16
N ALA A 104 8.96 8.09 2.99
CA ALA A 104 9.43 9.40 2.56
C ALA A 104 10.85 9.35 1.98
N THR A 105 11.77 8.65 2.65
CA THR A 105 13.15 8.44 2.16
C THR A 105 13.15 7.65 0.85
N THR A 106 12.37 6.57 0.75
CA THR A 106 12.18 5.80 -0.48
C THR A 106 11.65 6.70 -1.61
N ALA A 107 10.67 7.55 -1.33
CA ALA A 107 10.13 8.48 -2.33
C ALA A 107 11.17 9.48 -2.86
N VAL A 108 12.12 9.91 -2.02
CA VAL A 108 13.25 10.75 -2.46
C VAL A 108 14.15 9.97 -3.42
N ALA A 109 14.50 8.74 -3.11
CA ALA A 109 15.29 7.87 -3.99
C ALA A 109 14.58 7.62 -5.33
N LEU A 110 13.29 7.27 -5.28
CA LEU A 110 12.47 7.03 -6.48
C LEU A 110 12.35 8.29 -7.36
N ARG A 111 12.10 9.45 -6.75
CA ARG A 111 12.00 10.73 -7.47
C ARG A 111 13.30 11.06 -8.21
N SER A 112 14.43 10.83 -7.58
CA SER A 112 15.76 11.16 -8.08
C SER A 112 16.23 10.21 -9.18
N ASN A 113 15.68 9.01 -9.27
CA ASN A 113 15.99 8.05 -10.32
C ASN A 113 15.35 8.48 -11.65
N ARG A 114 16.16 9.02 -12.57
CA ARG A 114 15.67 9.54 -13.85
C ARG A 114 15.10 8.46 -14.78
N ASP A 115 15.55 7.22 -14.65
CA ASP A 115 15.08 6.10 -15.45
C ASP A 115 13.74 5.54 -14.97
N LEU A 116 13.33 5.87 -13.74
CA LEU A 116 12.07 5.39 -13.17
C LEU A 116 10.88 6.08 -13.82
N LEU A 117 9.95 5.31 -14.37
CA LEU A 117 8.78 5.81 -15.09
C LEU A 117 7.49 5.77 -14.28
N ALA A 118 7.34 4.78 -13.40
CA ALA A 118 6.17 4.63 -12.53
C ALA A 118 6.51 3.81 -11.29
N PHE A 119 5.60 3.84 -10.32
CA PHE A 119 5.80 3.13 -9.06
C PHE A 119 4.51 2.39 -8.64
N ASN A 120 4.66 1.12 -8.23
CA ASN A 120 3.62 0.35 -7.56
C ASN A 120 3.83 0.42 -6.04
N GLY A 121 2.95 1.08 -5.34
CA GLY A 121 3.04 1.34 -3.90
C GLY A 121 2.46 2.73 -3.59
N PHE A 122 2.57 3.26 -2.40
CA PHE A 122 3.00 2.54 -1.20
C PHE A 122 1.90 1.60 -0.71
N SER A 123 2.26 0.63 0.15
CA SER A 123 1.32 -0.34 0.70
C SER A 123 0.37 0.31 1.72
N GLY A 124 0.91 1.02 2.69
CA GLY A 124 0.15 1.65 3.77
C GLY A 124 -0.33 3.08 3.46
N SER A 125 -1.44 3.47 4.07
CA SER A 125 -2.00 4.81 3.91
C SER A 125 -1.06 5.90 4.44
N GLN A 126 -0.43 5.71 5.60
CA GLN A 126 0.56 6.64 6.18
C GLN A 126 1.79 6.80 5.30
N GLU A 127 2.17 5.77 4.58
CA GLU A 127 3.28 5.81 3.63
C GLU A 127 2.93 6.68 2.41
N ASN A 128 1.68 6.57 1.91
CA ASN A 128 1.18 7.39 0.82
C ASN A 128 1.04 8.87 1.22
N VAL A 129 0.60 9.15 2.45
CA VAL A 129 0.54 10.51 2.99
C VAL A 129 1.95 11.13 3.06
N ALA A 130 2.96 10.38 3.51
CA ALA A 130 4.32 10.88 3.65
C ALA A 130 5.10 10.93 2.32
N GLY A 131 5.07 9.85 1.54
CA GLY A 131 5.86 9.69 0.32
C GLY A 131 5.20 10.25 -0.94
N GLY A 132 3.88 10.22 -1.02
CA GLY A 132 3.12 10.62 -2.20
C GLY A 132 3.39 12.04 -2.68
N PRO A 133 3.41 13.07 -1.80
CA PRO A 133 3.78 14.45 -2.17
C PRO A 133 5.18 14.55 -2.76
N ILE A 134 6.11 13.73 -2.31
CA ILE A 134 7.50 13.69 -2.81
C ILE A 134 7.54 13.10 -4.22
N LEU A 135 6.84 11.98 -4.45
CA LEU A 135 6.69 11.35 -5.77
C LEU A 135 6.04 12.31 -6.77
N ARG A 136 4.96 13.00 -6.36
CA ARG A 136 4.29 14.00 -7.20
C ARG A 136 5.24 15.12 -7.64
N ARG A 137 6.04 15.69 -6.71
CA ARG A 137 7.04 16.71 -7.05
C ARG A 137 8.08 16.21 -8.06
N GLY A 138 8.34 14.91 -8.08
CA GLY A 138 9.19 14.23 -9.06
C GLY A 138 8.49 13.84 -10.36
N GLY A 139 7.20 14.10 -10.49
CA GLY A 139 6.40 13.70 -11.65
C GLY A 139 6.13 12.19 -11.73
N VAL A 140 6.44 11.40 -10.69
CA VAL A 140 6.29 9.94 -10.69
C VAL A 140 4.82 9.56 -10.44
N PRO A 141 4.12 8.95 -11.42
CA PRO A 141 2.80 8.37 -11.19
C PRO A 141 2.92 7.06 -10.41
N PHE A 142 1.94 6.78 -9.54
CA PHE A 142 1.96 5.56 -8.76
C PHE A 142 0.57 4.96 -8.54
N VAL A 143 0.53 3.64 -8.41
CA VAL A 143 -0.69 2.86 -8.20
C VAL A 143 -0.50 1.98 -6.98
N SER A 144 -1.41 2.08 -6.01
CA SER A 144 -1.41 1.22 -4.83
C SER A 144 -2.34 0.02 -5.00
N GLY A 145 -1.88 -1.14 -4.53
CA GLY A 145 -2.68 -2.37 -4.42
C GLY A 145 -3.43 -2.51 -3.09
N SER A 146 -3.23 -1.59 -2.12
CA SER A 146 -3.75 -1.81 -0.76
C SER A 146 -4.06 -0.55 0.06
N ALA A 147 -3.63 0.64 -0.34
CA ALA A 147 -3.89 1.85 0.43
C ALA A 147 -5.35 2.31 0.28
N THR A 148 -6.12 2.18 1.34
CA THR A 148 -7.58 2.38 1.35
C THR A 148 -8.04 3.71 1.91
N ARG A 149 -7.19 4.50 2.62
CA ARG A 149 -7.58 5.81 3.19
C ARG A 149 -8.32 6.67 2.16
N ALA A 150 -9.55 7.09 2.51
CA ALA A 150 -10.44 7.81 1.59
C ALA A 150 -9.87 9.15 1.12
N SER A 151 -9.19 9.88 2.02
CA SER A 151 -8.64 11.22 1.71
C SER A 151 -7.58 11.22 0.61
N LEU A 152 -6.91 10.09 0.32
CA LEU A 152 -5.87 10.03 -0.72
C LEU A 152 -6.39 10.36 -2.13
N THR A 153 -7.69 10.20 -2.38
CA THR A 153 -8.33 10.46 -3.67
C THR A 153 -9.43 11.52 -3.60
N ASP A 154 -9.73 12.04 -2.43
CA ASP A 154 -10.68 13.13 -2.25
C ASP A 154 -10.00 14.50 -2.42
N PRO A 155 -10.24 15.22 -3.53
CA PRO A 155 -9.56 16.49 -3.81
C PRO A 155 -9.92 17.64 -2.85
N SER A 156 -10.94 17.46 -2.03
CA SER A 156 -11.32 18.43 -0.99
C SER A 156 -10.45 18.34 0.26
N THR A 157 -9.72 17.24 0.42
CA THR A 157 -8.82 17.01 1.56
C THR A 157 -7.38 17.44 1.24
N PRO A 158 -6.55 17.74 2.27
CA PRO A 158 -5.14 18.05 2.05
C PRO A 158 -4.41 16.95 1.27
N ASP A 159 -4.59 15.69 1.63
CA ASP A 159 -3.94 14.54 0.96
C ASP A 159 -4.33 14.48 -0.52
N GLY A 160 -5.62 14.42 -0.82
CA GLY A 160 -6.14 14.28 -2.18
C GLY A 160 -5.89 15.52 -3.04
N SER A 161 -5.87 16.72 -2.46
CA SER A 161 -5.53 17.95 -3.17
C SER A 161 -4.08 17.91 -3.70
N VAL A 162 -3.18 17.27 -2.97
CA VAL A 162 -1.80 17.05 -3.38
C VAL A 162 -1.69 15.90 -4.39
N LEU A 163 -2.43 14.82 -4.23
CA LEU A 163 -2.31 13.60 -5.03
C LEU A 163 -3.18 13.57 -6.30
N LYS A 164 -4.00 14.58 -6.51
CA LYS A 164 -4.90 14.74 -7.67
C LYS A 164 -4.19 14.71 -9.02
N ASN A 165 -4.97 14.76 -10.10
CA ASN A 165 -4.51 14.78 -11.48
C ASN A 165 -3.80 13.50 -11.91
N GLY A 166 -4.22 12.37 -11.31
CA GLY A 166 -3.76 11.03 -11.67
C GLY A 166 -2.33 10.69 -11.23
N PHE A 167 -1.78 11.40 -10.26
CA PHE A 167 -0.51 10.98 -9.66
C PHE A 167 -0.69 9.72 -8.82
N PHE A 168 -1.72 9.69 -8.00
CA PHE A 168 -2.10 8.51 -7.23
C PHE A 168 -3.33 7.82 -7.84
N ARG A 169 -3.29 6.49 -7.88
CA ARG A 169 -4.42 5.61 -8.17
C ARG A 169 -4.36 4.38 -7.29
N ARG A 170 -5.51 3.71 -7.14
CA ARG A 170 -5.58 2.43 -6.44
C ARG A 170 -6.51 1.46 -7.17
N VAL A 171 -6.27 0.17 -7.00
CA VAL A 171 -7.11 -0.90 -7.58
C VAL A 171 -8.06 -1.52 -6.54
N VAL A 172 -8.05 -1.00 -5.32
CA VAL A 172 -8.90 -1.42 -4.19
C VAL A 172 -9.88 -0.31 -3.82
N PRO A 173 -11.06 -0.62 -3.25
CA PRO A 173 -12.00 0.39 -2.76
C PRO A 173 -11.41 1.17 -1.58
N ASN A 174 -12.02 2.31 -1.23
CA ASN A 174 -11.58 3.13 -0.11
C ASN A 174 -12.35 2.84 1.19
N ASP A 175 -11.87 3.41 2.28
CA ASP A 175 -12.40 3.19 3.63
C ASP A 175 -13.84 3.69 3.85
N ASN A 176 -14.36 4.57 2.98
CA ASN A 176 -15.78 4.92 3.04
C ASN A 176 -16.67 3.71 2.70
N PHE A 177 -16.26 2.87 1.76
CA PHE A 177 -16.95 1.62 1.47
C PHE A 177 -16.71 0.61 2.59
N GLN A 178 -15.49 0.50 3.12
CA GLN A 178 -15.16 -0.43 4.20
C GLN A 178 -16.01 -0.19 5.44
N ALA A 179 -16.03 1.04 5.95
CA ALA A 179 -16.79 1.40 7.14
C ALA A 179 -18.30 1.15 6.97
N ARG A 180 -18.86 1.57 5.82
CA ARG A 180 -20.29 1.35 5.53
C ARG A 180 -20.63 -0.14 5.45
N THR A 181 -19.82 -0.93 4.74
CA THR A 181 -20.03 -2.38 4.63
C THR A 181 -19.91 -3.06 5.99
N GLY A 182 -18.87 -2.75 6.76
CA GLY A 182 -18.65 -3.34 8.08
C GLY A 182 -19.79 -3.01 9.06
N VAL A 183 -20.19 -1.73 9.16
CA VAL A 183 -21.29 -1.31 10.06
C VAL A 183 -22.63 -1.87 9.59
N ALA A 184 -22.92 -1.89 8.29
CA ALA A 184 -24.14 -2.49 7.78
C ALA A 184 -24.22 -3.99 8.12
N PHE A 185 -23.11 -4.72 7.98
CA PHE A 185 -23.02 -6.14 8.33
C PHE A 185 -23.21 -6.36 9.83
N MET A 186 -22.51 -5.58 10.67
CA MET A 186 -22.69 -5.67 12.14
C MET A 186 -24.16 -5.50 12.55
N ARG A 187 -24.86 -4.54 11.91
CA ARG A 187 -26.26 -4.25 12.22
C ARG A 187 -27.25 -5.28 11.68
N GLN A 188 -27.03 -5.76 10.45
CA GLN A 188 -28.02 -6.58 9.73
C GLN A 188 -27.82 -8.07 9.90
N GLN A 189 -26.60 -8.51 10.20
CA GLN A 189 -26.22 -9.91 10.27
C GLN A 189 -25.73 -10.35 11.66
N LEU A 190 -25.34 -9.38 12.50
CA LEU A 190 -24.81 -9.64 13.84
C LEU A 190 -25.66 -8.97 14.92
N ASP A 191 -26.82 -8.43 14.53
CA ASP A 191 -27.86 -7.85 15.40
C ASP A 191 -27.35 -6.71 16.31
N ILE A 192 -26.26 -6.02 15.94
CA ILE A 192 -25.76 -4.85 16.67
C ILE A 192 -26.70 -3.67 16.44
N GLY A 193 -27.36 -3.18 17.50
CA GLY A 193 -28.40 -2.15 17.43
C GLY A 193 -28.47 -1.21 18.63
N ALA A 194 -29.61 -0.56 18.78
CA ALA A 194 -29.86 0.35 19.91
C ALA A 194 -29.77 -0.40 21.25
N GLY A 195 -28.99 0.11 22.19
CA GLY A 195 -28.72 -0.49 23.49
C GLY A 195 -27.44 -1.33 23.55
N ASP A 196 -26.86 -1.68 22.42
CA ASP A 196 -25.55 -2.35 22.39
C ASP A 196 -24.41 -1.34 22.48
N THR A 197 -23.30 -1.80 23.04
CA THR A 197 -22.06 -1.03 23.15
C THR A 197 -20.96 -1.63 22.27
N VAL A 198 -20.38 -0.81 21.38
CA VAL A 198 -19.24 -1.21 20.56
C VAL A 198 -18.00 -0.43 20.96
N MET A 199 -16.94 -1.15 21.33
CA MET A 199 -15.63 -0.54 21.53
C MET A 199 -14.95 -0.40 20.17
N VAL A 200 -14.66 0.84 19.74
CA VAL A 200 -13.99 1.15 18.47
C VAL A 200 -12.60 1.68 18.75
N ILE A 201 -11.59 0.98 18.28
CA ILE A 201 -10.18 1.25 18.60
C ILE A 201 -9.40 1.53 17.32
N ASP A 202 -8.57 2.58 17.33
CA ASP A 202 -7.53 2.82 16.31
C ASP A 202 -6.12 2.59 16.86
N GLN A 203 -5.13 2.59 15.94
CA GLN A 203 -3.72 2.43 16.26
C GLN A 203 -2.92 3.74 16.12
N ALA A 204 -3.56 4.90 16.27
CA ALA A 204 -2.97 6.24 16.23
C ALA A 204 -2.18 6.56 14.95
N GLU A 205 -2.61 6.04 13.79
CA GLU A 205 -1.93 6.25 12.53
C GLU A 205 -2.90 6.60 11.37
N ALA A 206 -2.36 7.01 10.24
CA ALA A 206 -3.14 7.64 9.16
C ALA A 206 -4.18 6.74 8.49
N TYR A 207 -4.07 5.41 8.60
CA TYR A 207 -5.10 4.47 8.15
C TYR A 207 -6.22 4.35 9.18
N SER A 208 -5.88 3.95 10.39
CA SER A 208 -6.83 3.47 11.39
C SER A 208 -7.66 4.58 12.01
N VAL A 209 -7.08 5.77 12.26
CA VAL A 209 -7.80 6.89 12.89
C VAL A 209 -9.03 7.32 12.09
N PRO A 210 -8.94 7.67 10.80
CA PRO A 210 -10.12 8.08 10.04
C PRO A 210 -11.13 6.94 9.83
N LEU A 211 -10.67 5.70 9.64
CA LEU A 211 -11.56 4.55 9.52
C LEU A 211 -12.36 4.33 10.82
N ALA A 212 -11.68 4.28 11.97
CA ALA A 212 -12.34 4.12 13.27
C ALA A 212 -13.31 5.27 13.58
N ASN A 213 -12.95 6.51 13.24
CA ASN A 213 -13.85 7.66 13.42
C ASN A 213 -15.11 7.54 12.55
N LEU A 214 -14.98 7.08 11.31
CA LEU A 214 -16.13 6.88 10.42
C LEU A 214 -17.01 5.74 10.90
N VAL A 215 -16.44 4.61 11.33
CA VAL A 215 -17.18 3.48 11.93
C VAL A 215 -17.93 3.95 13.18
N ALA A 216 -17.26 4.65 14.09
CA ALA A 216 -17.89 5.20 15.30
C ALA A 216 -19.04 6.17 14.96
N SER A 217 -18.88 7.03 13.97
CA SER A 217 -19.93 7.94 13.51
C SER A 217 -21.15 7.18 12.96
N LEU A 218 -20.92 6.16 12.13
CA LEU A 218 -21.99 5.36 11.54
C LEU A 218 -22.74 4.53 12.61
N LEU A 219 -22.05 4.00 13.60
CA LEU A 219 -22.65 3.28 14.71
C LEU A 219 -23.52 4.21 15.58
N ARG A 220 -23.00 5.39 15.96
CA ARG A 220 -23.77 6.40 16.70
C ARG A 220 -25.01 6.87 15.95
N ALA A 221 -24.90 7.07 14.63
CA ALA A 221 -26.02 7.41 13.77
C ALA A 221 -27.12 6.32 13.75
N ALA A 222 -26.76 5.11 14.16
CA ALA A 222 -27.67 3.97 14.30
C ALA A 222 -28.11 3.73 15.77
N ASN A 223 -27.90 4.70 16.67
CA ASN A 223 -28.20 4.64 18.11
C ASN A 223 -27.44 3.52 18.85
N VAL A 224 -26.25 3.13 18.38
CA VAL A 224 -25.35 2.21 19.06
C VAL A 224 -24.42 3.02 19.97
N GLU A 225 -24.24 2.58 21.21
CA GLU A 225 -23.27 3.18 22.12
C GLU A 225 -21.84 2.88 21.66
N VAL A 226 -20.97 3.89 21.66
CA VAL A 226 -19.59 3.75 21.16
C VAL A 226 -18.56 4.17 22.20
N ASP A 227 -17.80 3.20 22.68
CA ASP A 227 -16.58 3.43 23.46
C ASP A 227 -15.38 3.60 22.53
N ARG A 228 -14.97 4.86 22.29
CA ARG A 228 -13.90 5.20 21.35
C ARG A 228 -12.55 5.21 22.05
N GLN A 229 -11.62 4.35 21.61
CA GLN A 229 -10.29 4.17 22.18
C GLN A 229 -9.20 4.35 21.11
N SER A 230 -7.95 4.57 21.55
CA SER A 230 -6.78 4.66 20.67
C SER A 230 -5.58 4.01 21.38
N GLN A 231 -4.81 3.22 20.63
CA GLN A 231 -3.57 2.61 21.11
C GLN A 231 -2.54 2.57 19.98
N PRO A 232 -1.35 3.21 20.14
CA PRO A 232 -0.32 3.22 19.09
C PRO A 232 0.06 1.81 18.63
N ALA A 233 0.28 1.63 17.32
CA ALA A 233 0.58 0.33 16.70
C ALA A 233 1.83 -0.36 17.27
N ALA A 234 2.80 0.41 17.76
CA ALA A 234 4.01 -0.12 18.40
C ALA A 234 3.76 -0.68 19.81
N GLN A 235 2.62 -0.36 20.43
CA GLN A 235 2.26 -0.82 21.76
C GLN A 235 1.48 -2.13 21.68
N THR A 236 2.05 -3.20 22.21
CA THR A 236 1.49 -4.56 22.14
C THR A 236 0.90 -5.04 23.48
N ASP A 237 0.94 -4.24 24.54
CA ASP A 237 0.21 -4.51 25.78
C ASP A 237 -1.21 -3.97 25.68
N PHE A 238 -2.17 -4.87 25.54
CA PHE A 238 -3.60 -4.57 25.43
C PHE A 238 -4.38 -4.73 26.77
N THR A 239 -3.68 -4.96 27.88
CA THR A 239 -4.31 -5.28 29.18
C THR A 239 -5.37 -4.26 29.58
N SER A 240 -5.09 -2.96 29.42
CA SER A 240 -6.04 -1.89 29.77
C SER A 240 -7.31 -1.95 28.91
N LEU A 241 -7.18 -2.12 27.60
CA LEU A 241 -8.30 -2.23 26.68
C LEU A 241 -9.12 -3.50 26.91
N VAL A 242 -8.45 -4.63 27.17
CA VAL A 242 -9.10 -5.91 27.50
C VAL A 242 -9.91 -5.79 28.77
N ASN A 243 -9.32 -5.27 29.85
CA ASN A 243 -10.03 -5.08 31.13
C ASN A 243 -11.22 -4.14 30.97
N ARG A 244 -11.09 -3.07 30.20
CA ARG A 244 -12.16 -2.13 29.89
C ARG A 244 -13.31 -2.82 29.13
N ALA A 245 -13.00 -3.56 28.07
CA ALA A 245 -13.99 -4.27 27.27
C ALA A 245 -14.80 -5.28 28.10
N VAL A 246 -14.11 -6.03 28.97
CA VAL A 246 -14.73 -7.02 29.86
C VAL A 246 -15.57 -6.35 30.96
N ALA A 247 -15.03 -5.30 31.60
CA ALA A 247 -15.77 -4.60 32.68
C ALA A 247 -17.03 -3.90 32.17
N GLN A 248 -17.00 -3.33 31.00
CA GLN A 248 -18.14 -2.68 30.36
C GLN A 248 -19.08 -3.67 29.66
N ARG A 249 -18.70 -4.94 29.53
CA ARG A 249 -19.45 -5.98 28.81
C ARG A 249 -19.82 -5.54 27.39
N VAL A 250 -18.86 -4.93 26.67
CA VAL A 250 -19.15 -4.45 25.31
C VAL A 250 -19.57 -5.62 24.41
N ASP A 251 -20.60 -5.40 23.56
CA ASP A 251 -21.17 -6.44 22.69
C ASP A 251 -20.27 -6.75 21.52
N ALA A 252 -19.53 -5.74 21.03
CA ALA A 252 -18.57 -5.90 19.96
C ALA A 252 -17.32 -5.04 20.17
N VAL A 253 -16.20 -5.51 19.60
CA VAL A 253 -14.97 -4.76 19.43
C VAL A 253 -14.70 -4.59 17.94
N TYR A 254 -14.57 -3.35 17.46
CA TYR A 254 -14.03 -3.02 16.15
C TYR A 254 -12.61 -2.52 16.32
N PHE A 255 -11.62 -3.33 15.91
CA PHE A 255 -10.21 -2.99 16.06
C PHE A 255 -9.61 -2.60 14.70
N ALA A 256 -9.55 -1.30 14.43
CA ALA A 256 -9.01 -0.74 13.19
C ALA A 256 -7.47 -0.86 13.15
N SER A 257 -6.98 -2.08 12.94
CA SER A 257 -5.56 -2.38 12.83
C SER A 257 -5.16 -2.67 11.37
N GLN A 258 -3.97 -2.23 10.97
CA GLN A 258 -3.33 -2.70 9.76
C GLN A 258 -2.17 -3.69 10.02
N VAL A 259 -2.04 -4.17 11.26
CA VAL A 259 -1.06 -5.14 11.71
C VAL A 259 -1.80 -6.37 12.25
N ALA A 260 -1.88 -7.42 11.44
CA ALA A 260 -2.63 -8.63 11.77
C ALA A 260 -2.14 -9.31 13.06
N SER A 261 -0.84 -9.24 13.37
CA SER A 261 -0.29 -9.79 14.63
C SER A 261 -0.79 -9.03 15.87
N ASN A 262 -0.99 -7.70 15.79
CA ASN A 262 -1.58 -6.94 16.88
C ASN A 262 -3.06 -7.34 17.09
N ALA A 263 -3.80 -7.50 15.99
CA ALA A 263 -5.19 -7.95 16.07
C ALA A 263 -5.30 -9.37 16.66
N GLN A 264 -4.41 -10.28 16.24
CA GLN A 264 -4.30 -11.64 16.79
C GLN A 264 -4.08 -11.61 18.29
N LEU A 265 -3.07 -10.87 18.74
CA LEU A 265 -2.70 -10.76 20.15
C LEU A 265 -3.85 -10.17 20.99
N PHE A 266 -4.44 -9.08 20.53
CA PHE A 266 -5.54 -8.42 21.23
C PHE A 266 -6.78 -9.33 21.34
N ALA A 267 -7.19 -9.95 20.23
CA ALA A 267 -8.35 -10.84 20.23
C ALA A 267 -8.11 -12.09 21.11
N GLN A 268 -6.89 -12.64 21.14
CA GLN A 268 -6.52 -13.73 22.05
C GLN A 268 -6.59 -13.29 23.51
N GLN A 269 -6.08 -12.10 23.86
CA GLN A 269 -6.17 -11.57 25.23
C GLN A 269 -7.62 -11.34 25.66
N LEU A 270 -8.48 -10.83 24.76
CA LEU A 270 -9.91 -10.72 25.02
C LEU A 270 -10.54 -12.09 25.36
N ARG A 271 -10.29 -13.10 24.52
CA ARG A 271 -10.82 -14.46 24.73
C ARG A 271 -10.32 -15.08 26.03
N SER A 272 -9.03 -14.93 26.35
CA SER A 272 -8.43 -15.47 27.58
C SER A 272 -9.01 -14.85 28.87
N ARG A 273 -9.56 -13.62 28.78
CA ARG A 273 -10.27 -12.93 29.87
C ARG A 273 -11.77 -13.19 29.90
N GLY A 274 -12.24 -14.14 29.08
CA GLY A 274 -13.64 -14.55 29.05
C GLY A 274 -14.58 -13.64 28.23
N TYR A 275 -14.02 -12.73 27.40
CA TYR A 275 -14.84 -11.93 26.51
C TYR A 275 -15.53 -12.80 25.45
N GLN A 276 -16.87 -12.73 25.42
CA GLN A 276 -17.72 -13.52 24.52
C GLN A 276 -18.30 -12.69 23.36
N GLY A 277 -18.15 -11.37 23.41
CA GLY A 277 -18.66 -10.48 22.38
C GLY A 277 -17.98 -10.64 21.02
N LEU A 278 -18.46 -9.93 20.03
CA LEU A 278 -17.97 -9.99 18.67
C LEU A 278 -16.60 -9.30 18.52
N PHE A 279 -15.76 -9.82 17.64
CA PHE A 279 -14.53 -9.15 17.21
C PHE A 279 -14.59 -8.91 15.71
N PHE A 280 -14.38 -7.66 15.30
CA PHE A 280 -14.40 -7.26 13.90
C PHE A 280 -13.11 -6.51 13.55
N GLY A 281 -12.39 -7.00 12.54
CA GLY A 281 -11.18 -6.39 11.99
C GLY A 281 -11.39 -5.82 10.58
N PRO A 282 -10.65 -4.77 10.19
CA PRO A 282 -10.63 -4.24 8.84
C PRO A 282 -9.69 -5.05 7.92
N ASP A 283 -9.51 -4.58 6.67
CA ASP A 283 -8.65 -5.22 5.66
C ASP A 283 -7.19 -5.37 6.10
N GLY A 284 -6.67 -4.44 6.90
CA GLY A 284 -5.32 -4.54 7.47
C GLY A 284 -5.13 -5.72 8.44
N THR A 285 -6.23 -6.32 8.91
CA THR A 285 -6.23 -7.55 9.72
C THR A 285 -6.29 -8.82 8.85
N TYR A 286 -6.62 -8.67 7.55
CA TYR A 286 -6.78 -9.79 6.63
C TYR A 286 -5.42 -10.41 6.26
N ASP A 287 -4.99 -11.36 7.06
CA ASP A 287 -3.79 -12.17 6.85
C ASP A 287 -4.04 -13.59 7.40
N SER A 288 -4.40 -14.51 6.53
CA SER A 288 -4.76 -15.90 6.89
C SER A 288 -3.58 -16.71 7.47
N ASN A 289 -2.36 -16.23 7.33
CA ASN A 289 -1.20 -16.85 7.98
C ASN A 289 -1.05 -16.39 9.44
N THR A 290 -1.52 -15.18 9.76
CA THR A 290 -1.27 -14.52 11.05
C THR A 290 -2.52 -14.46 11.93
N PHE A 291 -3.67 -13.97 11.40
CA PHE A 291 -4.89 -13.81 12.19
C PHE A 291 -5.78 -15.06 12.08
N LYS A 292 -5.99 -15.76 13.18
CA LYS A 292 -6.71 -17.06 13.21
C LYS A 292 -7.65 -17.21 14.42
N VAL A 293 -8.13 -16.12 15.00
CA VAL A 293 -9.03 -16.18 16.17
C VAL A 293 -10.45 -16.58 15.74
N PRO A 294 -10.93 -17.78 16.13
CA PRO A 294 -12.24 -18.28 15.72
C PRO A 294 -13.40 -17.36 16.09
N GLY A 295 -14.42 -17.32 15.24
CA GLY A 295 -15.62 -16.51 15.46
C GLY A 295 -15.43 -15.01 15.21
N SER A 296 -14.23 -14.56 14.86
CA SER A 296 -13.96 -13.17 14.47
C SER A 296 -14.43 -12.90 13.03
N TYR A 297 -14.72 -11.63 12.74
CA TYR A 297 -15.09 -11.16 11.41
C TYR A 297 -14.04 -10.20 10.88
N ILE A 298 -13.79 -10.23 9.57
CA ILE A 298 -12.81 -9.37 8.91
C ILE A 298 -13.40 -8.88 7.59
N SER A 299 -13.28 -7.58 7.32
CA SER A 299 -13.51 -7.04 5.98
C SER A 299 -12.25 -7.16 5.12
N SER A 300 -12.41 -7.43 3.82
CA SER A 300 -11.31 -7.45 2.86
C SER A 300 -11.75 -6.86 1.53
N PHE A 301 -10.84 -6.16 0.88
CA PHE A 301 -10.99 -5.66 -0.49
C PHE A 301 -10.76 -6.75 -1.55
N SER A 302 -10.27 -7.93 -1.16
CA SER A 302 -10.03 -9.07 -2.03
C SER A 302 -10.94 -10.25 -1.66
N LEU A 303 -11.33 -11.04 -2.66
CA LEU A 303 -11.82 -12.39 -2.45
C LEU A 303 -10.65 -13.33 -2.19
N ASP A 304 -10.93 -14.52 -1.71
CA ASP A 304 -9.94 -15.59 -1.75
C ASP A 304 -9.60 -15.91 -3.21
N VAL A 305 -8.33 -15.81 -3.56
CA VAL A 305 -7.85 -16.08 -4.92
C VAL A 305 -8.08 -17.52 -5.36
N ASN A 306 -8.24 -18.47 -4.41
CA ASN A 306 -8.61 -19.85 -4.69
C ASN A 306 -10.00 -19.95 -5.35
N ASP A 307 -10.91 -19.02 -5.02
CA ASP A 307 -12.28 -18.95 -5.56
C ASP A 307 -12.36 -18.27 -6.93
N ILE A 308 -11.24 -17.79 -7.48
CA ILE A 308 -11.22 -17.03 -8.73
C ILE A 308 -10.61 -17.88 -9.85
N PRO A 309 -11.42 -18.51 -10.73
CA PRO A 309 -10.92 -19.45 -11.73
C PRO A 309 -9.86 -18.87 -12.67
N VAL A 310 -10.01 -17.60 -13.06
CA VAL A 310 -9.08 -16.91 -13.97
C VAL A 310 -7.71 -16.64 -13.32
N ALA A 311 -7.63 -16.63 -12.00
CA ALA A 311 -6.37 -16.45 -11.25
C ALA A 311 -5.57 -17.76 -11.09
N ARG A 312 -6.21 -18.93 -11.27
CA ARG A 312 -5.62 -20.26 -11.00
C ARG A 312 -4.23 -20.49 -11.62
N PRO A 313 -3.94 -20.14 -12.88
CA PRO A 313 -2.60 -20.34 -13.44
C PRO A 313 -1.51 -19.53 -12.72
N PHE A 314 -1.84 -18.33 -12.23
CA PHE A 314 -0.92 -17.46 -11.51
C PHE A 314 -0.78 -17.89 -10.05
N LEU A 315 -1.86 -18.34 -9.42
CA LEU A 315 -1.86 -18.92 -8.08
C LEU A 315 -0.98 -20.16 -8.02
N ASN A 316 -1.09 -21.07 -9.00
CA ASN A 316 -0.23 -22.26 -9.08
C ASN A 316 1.26 -21.87 -9.20
N GLN A 317 1.59 -20.85 -9.99
CA GLN A 317 2.96 -20.32 -10.07
C GLN A 317 3.41 -19.67 -8.76
N PHE A 318 2.52 -18.96 -8.07
CA PHE A 318 2.80 -18.38 -6.77
C PHE A 318 3.13 -19.50 -5.77
N LYS A 319 2.23 -20.48 -5.64
CA LYS A 319 2.39 -21.61 -4.69
C LYS A 319 3.65 -22.41 -4.95
N ALA A 320 3.97 -22.69 -6.19
CA ALA A 320 5.18 -23.44 -6.55
C ALA A 320 6.50 -22.72 -6.19
N ARG A 321 6.48 -21.39 -6.05
CA ARG A 321 7.69 -20.59 -5.78
C ARG A 321 7.79 -20.04 -4.37
N PHE A 322 6.66 -19.79 -3.73
CA PHE A 322 6.59 -18.99 -2.50
C PHE A 322 5.74 -19.63 -1.41
N GLY A 323 5.09 -20.79 -1.66
CA GLY A 323 4.15 -21.40 -0.75
C GLY A 323 2.75 -20.78 -0.85
N ASP A 324 1.96 -20.89 0.20
CA ASP A 324 0.59 -20.37 0.20
C ASP A 324 0.56 -18.82 0.28
N THR A 325 -0.41 -18.24 -0.42
CA THR A 325 -0.71 -16.80 -0.34
C THR A 325 -1.64 -16.51 0.82
N ASN A 326 -1.49 -15.34 1.45
CA ASN A 326 -2.46 -14.83 2.42
C ASN A 326 -3.55 -13.96 1.77
N ASN A 327 -3.57 -13.89 0.45
CA ASN A 327 -4.53 -13.12 -0.37
C ASN A 327 -4.41 -11.58 -0.26
N PHE A 328 -3.61 -11.02 0.62
CA PHE A 328 -3.46 -9.57 0.77
C PHE A 328 -2.77 -8.93 -0.44
N GLY A 329 -1.82 -9.65 -1.02
CA GLY A 329 -0.99 -9.15 -2.12
C GLY A 329 -1.60 -9.25 -3.52
N VAL A 330 -2.69 -9.98 -3.70
CA VAL A 330 -3.31 -10.22 -5.03
C VAL A 330 -3.59 -8.92 -5.80
N PRO A 331 -4.12 -7.83 -5.19
CA PRO A 331 -4.32 -6.58 -5.91
C PRO A 331 -3.02 -5.92 -6.39
N THR A 332 -1.87 -6.23 -5.79
CA THR A 332 -0.56 -5.74 -6.24
C THR A 332 -0.25 -6.22 -7.67
N PHE A 333 -0.60 -7.47 -8.01
CA PHE A 333 -0.50 -7.97 -9.39
C PHE A 333 -1.28 -7.07 -10.35
N VAL A 334 -2.49 -6.67 -9.99
CA VAL A 334 -3.37 -5.84 -10.84
C VAL A 334 -2.91 -4.39 -10.89
N ALA A 335 -2.35 -3.85 -9.81
CA ALA A 335 -1.72 -2.53 -9.80
C ALA A 335 -0.49 -2.49 -10.74
N MET A 336 0.35 -3.51 -10.68
CA MET A 336 1.48 -3.71 -11.62
C MET A 336 0.99 -3.84 -13.06
N GLN A 337 -0.11 -4.56 -13.29
CA GLN A 337 -0.73 -4.71 -14.61
C GLN A 337 -1.19 -3.36 -15.16
N ALA A 338 -1.85 -2.53 -14.36
CA ALA A 338 -2.29 -1.20 -14.76
C ALA A 338 -1.11 -0.30 -15.15
N ILE A 339 -0.03 -0.33 -14.36
CA ILE A 339 1.21 0.40 -14.66
C ILE A 339 1.82 -0.09 -15.96
N ALA A 340 1.97 -1.39 -16.14
CA ALA A 340 2.61 -2.00 -17.31
C ALA A 340 1.83 -1.74 -18.60
N MET A 341 0.50 -1.78 -18.54
CA MET A 341 -0.37 -1.44 -19.67
C MET A 341 -0.25 0.05 -20.04
N GLY A 342 -0.38 0.95 -19.07
CA GLY A 342 -0.25 2.39 -19.28
C GLY A 342 1.13 2.78 -19.83
N LEU A 343 2.18 2.15 -19.31
CA LEU A 343 3.55 2.33 -19.79
C LEU A 343 3.72 1.83 -21.24
N SER A 344 3.18 0.66 -21.57
CA SER A 344 3.23 0.12 -22.93
C SER A 344 2.44 0.97 -23.92
N MET A 345 1.33 1.57 -23.49
CA MET A 345 0.57 2.53 -24.30
C MET A 345 1.35 3.83 -24.51
N ALA A 346 2.03 4.34 -23.48
CA ALA A 346 2.88 5.53 -23.58
C ALA A 346 4.09 5.31 -24.50
N CYS A 347 4.55 4.06 -24.62
CA CYS A 347 5.66 3.68 -25.50
C CYS A 347 5.28 3.44 -26.96
N ALA A 348 4.06 3.71 -27.37
CA ALA A 348 3.58 3.37 -28.72
C ALA A 348 4.37 4.08 -29.84
N ASP A 349 4.88 5.29 -29.61
CA ASP A 349 5.68 6.06 -30.56
C ASP A 349 7.21 5.88 -30.36
N GLY A 350 7.63 5.01 -29.45
CA GLY A 350 9.04 4.72 -29.16
C GLY A 350 9.69 5.69 -28.16
N ARG A 351 8.97 6.70 -27.69
CA ARG A 351 9.41 7.65 -26.65
C ARG A 351 8.54 7.49 -25.41
N VAL A 352 9.05 7.89 -24.24
CA VAL A 352 8.28 7.79 -23.00
C VAL A 352 8.73 8.81 -21.98
N SER A 353 7.76 9.40 -21.29
CA SER A 353 7.96 10.28 -20.16
C SER A 353 7.02 9.87 -19.00
N ARG A 354 7.36 10.26 -17.77
CA ARG A 354 6.48 10.07 -16.60
C ARG A 354 5.09 10.68 -16.81
N ALA A 355 5.02 11.83 -17.49
CA ALA A 355 3.76 12.51 -17.77
C ALA A 355 2.86 11.70 -18.72
N GLU A 356 3.43 11.08 -19.75
CA GLU A 356 2.73 10.20 -20.67
C GLU A 356 2.25 8.93 -19.94
N VAL A 357 3.14 8.26 -19.21
CA VAL A 357 2.77 7.08 -18.40
C VAL A 357 1.63 7.40 -17.45
N ARG A 358 1.68 8.55 -16.75
CA ARG A 358 0.61 9.01 -15.86
C ARG A 358 -0.74 9.14 -16.60
N ARG A 359 -0.73 9.76 -17.78
CA ARG A 359 -1.91 9.95 -18.61
C ARG A 359 -2.46 8.61 -19.09
N GLU A 360 -1.60 7.74 -19.59
CA GLU A 360 -2.01 6.47 -20.15
C GLU A 360 -2.49 5.46 -19.09
N ILE A 361 -1.90 5.43 -17.88
CA ILE A 361 -2.45 4.65 -16.77
C ILE A 361 -3.92 5.04 -16.51
N GLY A 362 -4.29 6.32 -16.61
CA GLY A 362 -5.66 6.77 -16.43
C GLY A 362 -6.66 6.26 -17.46
N LYS A 363 -6.19 5.80 -18.60
CA LYS A 363 -7.03 5.25 -19.70
C LYS A 363 -7.16 3.72 -19.63
N VAL A 364 -6.40 3.07 -18.75
CA VAL A 364 -6.41 1.60 -18.64
C VAL A 364 -7.80 1.12 -18.22
N LYS A 365 -8.30 0.14 -18.99
CA LYS A 365 -9.53 -0.59 -18.71
C LYS A 365 -9.22 -2.09 -18.82
N MET A 366 -9.42 -2.80 -17.74
CA MET A 366 -9.24 -4.24 -17.65
C MET A 366 -10.63 -4.88 -17.44
N SER A 367 -11.17 -5.52 -18.44
CA SER A 367 -12.52 -6.13 -18.40
C SER A 367 -12.59 -7.34 -17.48
N ASN A 368 -11.46 -8.02 -17.29
CA ASN A 368 -11.31 -9.15 -16.40
C ASN A 368 -9.93 -9.09 -15.76
N THR A 369 -9.81 -9.42 -14.48
CA THR A 369 -8.54 -9.43 -13.74
C THR A 369 -8.47 -10.65 -12.84
N ILE A 370 -7.29 -10.92 -12.27
CA ILE A 370 -7.15 -11.97 -11.24
C ILE A 370 -7.88 -11.63 -9.93
N LEU A 371 -8.52 -10.45 -9.82
CA LEU A 371 -9.44 -10.13 -8.71
C LEU A 371 -10.87 -10.63 -8.96
N GLY A 372 -11.12 -11.31 -10.09
CA GLY A 372 -12.46 -11.77 -10.47
C GLY A 372 -13.42 -10.65 -10.89
N LYS A 373 -12.89 -9.44 -11.16
CA LYS A 373 -13.68 -8.25 -11.51
C LYS A 373 -12.94 -7.34 -12.49
N PRO A 374 -13.66 -6.46 -13.20
CA PRO A 374 -13.04 -5.42 -14.02
C PRO A 374 -12.35 -4.37 -13.13
N VAL A 375 -11.35 -3.68 -13.71
CA VAL A 375 -10.70 -2.53 -13.09
C VAL A 375 -10.49 -1.44 -14.13
N ALA A 376 -10.95 -0.25 -13.81
CA ALA A 376 -10.69 1.01 -14.50
C ALA A 376 -10.60 2.12 -13.44
N PHE A 377 -10.15 3.31 -13.82
CA PHE A 377 -9.94 4.41 -12.88
C PHE A 377 -10.90 5.58 -13.11
N ALA A 378 -11.49 6.10 -12.03
CA ALA A 378 -12.15 7.39 -12.01
C ALA A 378 -11.13 8.53 -12.13
N LYS A 379 -11.61 9.75 -12.40
CA LYS A 379 -10.76 10.95 -12.38
C LYS A 379 -10.10 11.19 -11.02
N SER A 380 -10.73 10.77 -9.93
CA SER A 380 -10.18 10.81 -8.57
C SER A 380 -8.94 9.92 -8.40
N GLY A 381 -8.85 8.82 -9.15
CA GLY A 381 -7.86 7.75 -8.98
C GLY A 381 -8.41 6.49 -8.29
N ASP A 382 -9.65 6.52 -7.83
CA ASP A 382 -10.35 5.35 -7.32
C ASP A 382 -10.71 4.36 -8.46
N PRO A 383 -10.86 3.07 -8.16
CA PRO A 383 -11.40 2.13 -9.13
C PRO A 383 -12.90 2.39 -9.38
N VAL A 384 -13.37 2.13 -10.60
CA VAL A 384 -14.79 2.23 -10.98
C VAL A 384 -15.41 0.86 -11.20
N GLY A 385 -16.68 0.72 -10.82
CA GLY A 385 -17.50 -0.47 -11.04
C GLY A 385 -17.13 -1.64 -10.13
N GLY A 386 -18.13 -2.30 -9.55
CA GLY A 386 -18.01 -3.55 -8.81
C GLY A 386 -16.99 -3.52 -7.65
N VAL A 387 -16.85 -2.40 -6.97
CA VAL A 387 -15.89 -2.23 -5.89
C VAL A 387 -16.59 -2.20 -4.54
N GLY A 388 -16.21 -3.10 -3.64
CA GLY A 388 -16.74 -3.20 -2.30
C GLY A 388 -15.82 -4.04 -1.42
N PHE A 389 -16.17 -4.17 -0.15
CA PHE A 389 -15.49 -5.04 0.79
C PHE A 389 -16.32 -6.29 1.02
N SER A 390 -15.67 -7.42 0.96
CA SER A 390 -16.23 -8.71 1.38
C SER A 390 -16.01 -8.89 2.86
N ILE A 391 -16.90 -9.65 3.53
CA ILE A 391 -16.76 -10.01 4.94
C ILE A 391 -16.48 -11.50 5.04
N PHE A 392 -15.49 -11.83 5.87
CA PHE A 392 -15.10 -13.18 6.19
C PHE A 392 -15.35 -13.45 7.67
N ARG A 393 -15.76 -14.68 7.99
CA ARG A 393 -15.79 -15.20 9.36
C ARG A 393 -14.67 -16.22 9.51
N ILE A 394 -13.92 -16.13 10.60
CA ILE A 394 -12.86 -17.09 10.92
C ILE A 394 -13.46 -18.36 11.51
N GLY A 395 -13.20 -19.48 10.88
CA GLY A 395 -13.62 -20.80 11.32
C GLY A 395 -12.82 -21.31 12.53
N ASN A 396 -13.29 -22.41 13.14
CA ASN A 396 -12.61 -23.03 14.28
C ASN A 396 -11.21 -23.58 13.90
N ASP A 397 -11.01 -23.88 12.65
CA ASP A 397 -9.74 -24.34 12.06
C ASP A 397 -8.84 -23.17 11.58
N GLY A 398 -9.28 -21.92 11.79
CA GLY A 398 -8.60 -20.72 11.31
C GLY A 398 -8.86 -20.40 9.83
N SER A 399 -9.76 -21.12 9.17
CA SER A 399 -10.15 -20.86 7.78
C SER A 399 -10.92 -19.54 7.64
N TYR A 400 -10.79 -18.91 6.49
CA TYR A 400 -11.47 -17.66 6.14
C TYR A 400 -12.72 -17.97 5.30
N ASN A 401 -13.87 -17.99 5.93
CA ASN A 401 -15.14 -18.31 5.29
C ASN A 401 -15.86 -17.03 4.87
N ILE A 402 -16.09 -16.84 3.57
CA ILE A 402 -16.81 -15.67 3.08
C ILE A 402 -18.28 -15.74 3.52
N VAL A 403 -18.73 -14.71 4.21
CA VAL A 403 -20.13 -14.59 4.69
C VAL A 403 -20.90 -13.47 3.99
N GLN A 404 -20.19 -12.51 3.39
CA GLN A 404 -20.77 -11.49 2.54
C GLN A 404 -19.79 -11.13 1.41
N ARG A 405 -20.28 -11.13 0.16
CA ARG A 405 -19.49 -10.64 -1.00
C ARG A 405 -19.69 -9.14 -1.18
N GLY A 406 -18.63 -8.42 -1.51
CA GLY A 406 -18.61 -6.96 -1.62
C GLY A 406 -19.04 -6.40 -2.98
N TYR A 407 -19.48 -7.26 -3.93
CA TYR A 407 -19.87 -6.87 -5.30
C TYR A 407 -20.74 -7.94 -5.95
#